data_2e3a63f311d7b08b0a37497baef3f40d
#
_entry.id   2e3a63f311d7b08b0a37497baef3f40d
#
_cell.length_a   1.000
_cell.length_b   1.000
_cell.length_c   1.000
_cell.angle_alpha   90.00
_cell.angle_beta   90.00
_cell.angle_gamma   90.00
#
_symmetry.space_group_name_H-M   'P 1'
#
loop_
_entity.id
_entity.type
_entity.pdbx_description
1 polymer ?
#
loop_
_entity_poly.entity_id
_entity_poly.type
_entity_poly.pdbx_seq_one_letter_code
_entity_poly.pdbx_strand_id
1 'polypeptide(L)'
;MGKRILIVDDSESIREVVSFTLENAGHDVLKGVDGQDALKFLDGSNLDLIITDLHMPNMDGIEFIKNVRSKPDYQFVPILFLTTESQTAKKMEAKEAGATGWIIKPFVPEKLLAAIQKVVR
;
A
#
# COMPACT_ATOMS: atom_id res chain seq x y z
N MET A 1 -3.74 15.17 11.93
CA MET A 1 -4.61 15.28 10.75
C MET A 1 -4.64 13.97 10.02
N GLY A 2 -5.81 13.56 9.60
CA GLY A 2 -5.99 12.30 8.90
C GLY A 2 -5.47 12.35 7.49
N LYS A 3 -4.94 11.22 7.03
CA LYS A 3 -4.48 11.03 5.66
C LYS A 3 -5.43 10.10 4.95
N ARG A 4 -5.47 10.18 3.63
CA ARG A 4 -6.29 9.30 2.81
C ARG A 4 -5.41 8.17 2.31
N ILE A 5 -5.69 6.94 2.74
CA ILE A 5 -4.81 5.79 2.52
C ILE A 5 -5.58 4.69 1.80
N LEU A 6 -4.97 4.17 0.72
CA LEU A 6 -5.51 3.03 0.00
C LEU A 6 -4.78 1.76 0.46
N ILE A 7 -5.53 0.77 0.91
CA ILE A 7 -5.01 -0.54 1.28
C ILE A 7 -5.41 -1.54 0.21
N VAL A 8 -4.44 -2.32 -0.27
CA VAL A 8 -4.67 -3.34 -1.30
C VAL A 8 -4.12 -4.67 -0.79
N ASP A 9 -5.01 -5.62 -0.53
CA ASP A 9 -4.63 -6.95 -0.03
C ASP A 9 -5.80 -7.90 -0.30
N ASP A 10 -5.50 -9.10 -0.76
CA ASP A 10 -6.54 -10.08 -1.05
C ASP A 10 -7.06 -10.80 0.22
N SER A 11 -6.38 -10.62 1.34
CA SER A 11 -6.81 -11.17 2.63
C SER A 11 -7.79 -10.22 3.31
N GLU A 12 -9.02 -10.67 3.51
CA GLU A 12 -10.02 -9.88 4.20
C GLU A 12 -9.59 -9.55 5.63
N SER A 13 -9.01 -10.52 6.35
CA SER A 13 -8.58 -10.30 7.72
C SER A 13 -7.47 -9.26 7.80
N ILE A 14 -6.53 -9.27 6.88
CA ILE A 14 -5.46 -8.25 6.84
C ILE A 14 -6.06 -6.88 6.54
N ARG A 15 -6.96 -6.78 5.55
CA ARG A 15 -7.61 -5.50 5.24
C ARG A 15 -8.33 -4.94 6.48
N GLU A 16 -9.05 -5.80 7.22
CA GLU A 16 -9.78 -5.36 8.40
C GLU A 16 -8.84 -4.88 9.51
N VAL A 17 -7.78 -5.64 9.80
CA VAL A 17 -6.85 -5.28 10.87
C VAL A 17 -6.09 -4.00 10.53
N VAL A 18 -5.60 -3.87 9.30
CA VAL A 18 -4.89 -2.66 8.87
C VAL A 18 -5.83 -1.47 8.87
N SER A 19 -7.05 -1.62 8.34
CA SER A 19 -8.04 -0.54 8.34
C SER A 19 -8.35 -0.07 9.74
N PHE A 20 -8.59 -1.00 10.66
CA PHE A 20 -8.89 -0.67 12.05
C PHE A 20 -7.75 0.13 12.68
N THR A 21 -6.51 -0.32 12.47
CA THR A 21 -5.33 0.35 13.00
C THR A 21 -5.24 1.79 12.47
N LEU A 22 -5.45 1.98 11.18
CA LEU A 22 -5.33 3.31 10.55
C LEU A 22 -6.49 4.21 10.92
N GLU A 23 -7.72 3.68 10.94
CA GLU A 23 -8.89 4.49 11.31
C GLU A 23 -8.83 4.94 12.75
N ASN A 24 -8.33 4.08 13.65
CA ASN A 24 -8.11 4.48 15.04
C ASN A 24 -7.07 5.59 15.19
N ALA A 25 -6.15 5.70 14.24
CA ALA A 25 -5.15 6.75 14.23
C ALA A 25 -5.65 8.02 13.52
N GLY A 26 -6.90 8.03 13.08
CA GLY A 26 -7.52 9.21 12.49
C GLY A 26 -7.42 9.31 10.98
N HIS A 27 -7.03 8.23 10.28
CA HIS A 27 -6.91 8.24 8.82
C HIS A 27 -8.18 7.77 8.15
N ASP A 28 -8.40 8.22 6.92
CA ASP A 28 -9.45 7.71 6.04
C ASP A 28 -8.89 6.57 5.19
N VAL A 29 -9.63 5.48 5.09
CA VAL A 29 -9.13 4.26 4.45
C VAL A 29 -10.02 3.84 3.30
N LEU A 30 -9.40 3.56 2.15
CA LEU A 30 -10.02 2.92 1.00
C LEU A 30 -9.46 1.52 0.90
N LYS A 31 -10.26 0.56 0.44
CA LYS A 31 -9.86 -0.86 0.42
C LYS A 31 -10.02 -1.45 -0.97
N GLY A 32 -8.95 -2.06 -1.49
CA GLY A 32 -8.98 -2.83 -2.72
C GLY A 32 -8.69 -4.29 -2.40
N VAL A 33 -9.40 -5.21 -3.04
CA VAL A 33 -9.23 -6.64 -2.77
C VAL A 33 -8.06 -7.25 -3.55
N ASP A 34 -7.60 -6.57 -4.59
CA ASP A 34 -6.40 -6.93 -5.34
C ASP A 34 -5.98 -5.71 -6.18
N GLY A 35 -4.88 -5.86 -6.93
CA GLY A 35 -4.38 -4.74 -7.75
C GLY A 35 -5.37 -4.30 -8.81
N GLN A 36 -6.06 -5.25 -9.43
CA GLN A 36 -7.04 -4.93 -10.49
C GLN A 36 -8.20 -4.11 -9.93
N ASP A 37 -8.75 -4.54 -8.79
CA ASP A 37 -9.84 -3.82 -8.12
C ASP A 37 -9.40 -2.43 -7.68
N ALA A 38 -8.15 -2.32 -7.20
CA ALA A 38 -7.64 -1.06 -6.66
C ALA A 38 -7.47 0.02 -7.73
N LEU A 39 -7.37 -0.35 -9.01
CA LEU A 39 -7.22 0.64 -10.09
C LEU A 39 -8.37 1.65 -10.12
N LYS A 40 -9.56 1.25 -9.68
CA LYS A 40 -10.71 2.16 -9.66
C LYS A 40 -10.52 3.36 -8.75
N PHE A 41 -9.62 3.26 -7.78
CA PHE A 41 -9.33 4.38 -6.85
C PHE A 41 -8.33 5.37 -7.42
N LEU A 42 -7.71 5.04 -8.55
CA LEU A 42 -6.74 5.92 -9.21
C LEU A 42 -7.49 6.80 -10.23
N ASP A 43 -8.43 7.55 -9.72
CA ASP A 43 -9.39 8.34 -10.53
C ASP A 43 -9.09 9.84 -10.51
N GLY A 44 -7.90 10.21 -10.08
CA GLY A 44 -7.49 11.61 -9.96
C GLY A 44 -7.71 12.19 -8.57
N SER A 45 -8.46 11.49 -7.70
CA SER A 45 -8.65 11.97 -6.34
C SER A 45 -7.36 11.81 -5.52
N ASN A 46 -7.20 12.64 -4.51
CA ASN A 46 -5.99 12.65 -3.71
C ASN A 46 -5.82 11.39 -2.89
N LEU A 47 -4.62 10.81 -2.95
CA LEU A 47 -4.19 9.73 -2.06
C LEU A 47 -2.87 10.15 -1.41
N ASP A 48 -2.78 10.01 -0.10
CA ASP A 48 -1.57 10.35 0.63
C ASP A 48 -0.62 9.18 0.78
N LEU A 49 -1.14 7.95 0.65
CA LEU A 49 -0.36 6.73 0.84
C LEU A 49 -1.08 5.55 0.23
N ILE A 50 -0.31 4.60 -0.30
CA ILE A 50 -0.81 3.31 -0.73
C ILE A 50 -0.05 2.24 0.04
N ILE A 51 -0.79 1.29 0.65
CA ILE A 51 -0.21 0.11 1.30
C ILE A 51 -0.71 -1.10 0.51
N THR A 52 0.20 -1.91 -0.02
CA THR A 52 -0.19 -3.04 -0.85
C THR A 52 0.59 -4.30 -0.49
N ASP A 53 -0.08 -5.44 -0.61
CA ASP A 53 0.63 -6.72 -0.60
C ASP A 53 1.32 -6.92 -1.95
N LEU A 54 2.27 -7.82 -1.99
CA LEU A 54 2.98 -8.20 -3.22
C LEU A 54 2.23 -9.31 -3.97
N HIS A 55 1.84 -10.36 -3.26
CA HIS A 55 1.23 -11.55 -3.85
C HIS A 55 -0.28 -11.47 -3.80
N MET A 56 -0.89 -11.19 -4.95
CA MET A 56 -2.33 -11.08 -5.09
C MET A 56 -2.75 -11.70 -6.42
N PRO A 57 -3.99 -12.25 -6.50
CA PRO A 57 -4.48 -12.75 -7.77
C PRO A 57 -4.76 -11.59 -8.74
N ASN A 58 -4.88 -11.91 -10.01
CA ASN A 58 -5.22 -11.00 -11.11
C ASN A 58 -4.13 -9.98 -11.44
N MET A 59 -3.57 -9.31 -10.46
CA MET A 59 -2.48 -8.33 -10.65
C MET A 59 -1.68 -8.29 -9.36
N ASP A 60 -0.40 -8.65 -9.42
CA ASP A 60 0.45 -8.61 -8.23
C ASP A 60 0.83 -7.16 -7.86
N GLY A 61 1.45 -7.01 -6.68
CA GLY A 61 1.76 -5.69 -6.16
C GLY A 61 2.76 -4.92 -7.01
N ILE A 62 3.71 -5.60 -7.63
CA ILE A 62 4.71 -4.92 -8.47
C ILE A 62 4.05 -4.38 -9.73
N GLU A 63 3.22 -5.19 -10.38
CA GLU A 63 2.46 -4.74 -11.55
C GLU A 63 1.53 -3.59 -11.18
N PHE A 64 0.88 -3.70 -10.01
CA PHE A 64 -0.01 -2.64 -9.53
C PHE A 64 0.72 -1.32 -9.37
N ILE A 65 1.90 -1.31 -8.71
CA ILE A 65 2.60 -0.04 -8.51
C ILE A 65 3.18 0.53 -9.81
N LYS A 66 3.50 -0.32 -10.78
CA LYS A 66 3.87 0.17 -12.10
C LYS A 66 2.70 0.95 -12.73
N ASN A 67 1.48 0.43 -12.58
CA ASN A 67 0.28 1.13 -13.04
C ASN A 67 0.09 2.45 -12.31
N VAL A 68 0.30 2.46 -10.99
CA VAL A 68 0.20 3.69 -10.19
C VAL A 68 1.17 4.74 -10.72
N ARG A 69 2.43 4.36 -10.91
CA ARG A 69 3.47 5.30 -11.33
C ARG A 69 3.30 5.79 -12.77
N SER A 70 2.56 5.06 -13.60
CA SER A 70 2.27 5.48 -14.97
C SER A 70 1.27 6.62 -15.03
N LYS A 71 0.56 6.89 -13.94
CA LYS A 71 -0.46 7.96 -13.90
C LYS A 71 0.15 9.23 -13.32
N PRO A 72 0.04 10.38 -14.03
CA PRO A 72 0.69 11.61 -13.57
C PRO A 72 0.32 12.03 -12.16
N ASP A 73 -0.93 11.83 -11.75
CA ASP A 73 -1.40 12.23 -10.43
C ASP A 73 -0.79 11.40 -9.29
N TYR A 74 -0.18 10.24 -9.62
CA TYR A 74 0.29 9.30 -8.61
C TYR A 74 1.78 8.96 -8.75
N GLN A 75 2.54 9.76 -9.48
CA GLN A 75 3.98 9.49 -9.69
C GLN A 75 4.79 9.55 -8.41
N PHE A 76 4.33 10.32 -7.43
CA PHE A 76 5.10 10.57 -6.21
C PHE A 76 4.38 10.16 -4.93
N VAL A 77 3.20 9.52 -5.03
CA VAL A 77 2.51 9.06 -3.83
C VAL A 77 3.36 7.99 -3.14
N PRO A 78 3.54 8.07 -1.81
CA PRO A 78 4.30 7.03 -1.10
C PRO A 78 3.59 5.68 -1.22
N ILE A 79 4.37 4.62 -1.42
CA ILE A 79 3.84 3.25 -1.50
C ILE A 79 4.65 2.37 -0.56
N LEU A 80 3.95 1.73 0.38
CA LEU A 80 4.55 0.75 1.29
C LEU A 80 4.04 -0.63 0.94
N PHE A 81 4.96 -1.60 0.79
CA PHE A 81 4.56 -2.99 0.75
C PHE A 81 4.35 -3.51 2.16
N LEU A 82 3.29 -4.28 2.35
CA LEU A 82 3.02 -5.00 3.59
C LEU A 82 2.79 -6.45 3.16
N THR A 83 3.78 -7.31 3.35
CA THR A 83 3.80 -8.62 2.71
C THR A 83 4.64 -9.62 3.51
N THR A 84 4.39 -10.92 3.28
CA THR A 84 5.24 -11.98 3.83
C THR A 84 6.52 -12.18 3.02
N GLU A 85 6.61 -11.57 1.84
CA GLU A 85 7.77 -11.73 0.96
C GLU A 85 9.02 -11.08 1.58
N SER A 86 10.13 -11.82 1.63
CA SER A 86 11.37 -11.33 2.24
C SER A 86 12.58 -11.46 1.32
N GLN A 87 12.42 -11.99 0.10
CA GLN A 87 13.54 -12.17 -0.81
C GLN A 87 14.09 -10.84 -1.29
N THR A 88 15.42 -10.70 -1.24
CA THR A 88 16.11 -9.48 -1.65
C THR A 88 15.81 -9.12 -3.10
N ALA A 89 15.78 -10.12 -4.00
CA ALA A 89 15.50 -9.87 -5.40
C ALA A 89 14.13 -9.23 -5.62
N LYS A 90 13.12 -9.67 -4.87
CA LYS A 90 11.78 -9.10 -4.95
C LYS A 90 11.72 -7.69 -4.38
N LYS A 91 12.45 -7.43 -3.30
CA LYS A 91 12.52 -6.07 -2.73
C LYS A 91 13.18 -5.11 -3.72
N MET A 92 14.23 -5.54 -4.41
CA MET A 92 14.88 -4.72 -5.42
C MET A 92 13.96 -4.45 -6.60
N GLU A 93 13.25 -5.46 -7.06
CA GLU A 93 12.28 -5.32 -8.14
C GLU A 93 11.18 -4.31 -7.76
N ALA A 94 10.68 -4.40 -6.53
CA ALA A 94 9.66 -3.49 -6.01
C ALA A 94 10.20 -2.05 -5.96
N LYS A 95 11.42 -1.88 -5.48
CA LYS A 95 12.06 -0.56 -5.41
C LYS A 95 12.21 0.06 -6.80
N GLU A 96 12.66 -0.73 -7.76
CA GLU A 96 12.80 -0.26 -9.14
C GLU A 96 11.45 0.12 -9.75
N ALA A 97 10.37 -0.57 -9.36
CA ALA A 97 9.03 -0.26 -9.83
C ALA A 97 8.45 0.99 -9.15
N GLY A 98 9.07 1.48 -8.09
CA GLY A 98 8.67 2.73 -7.44
C GLY A 98 8.18 2.62 -6.01
N ALA A 99 8.43 1.49 -5.32
CA ALA A 99 8.06 1.34 -3.92
C ALA A 99 8.89 2.26 -3.02
N THR A 100 8.26 2.79 -1.98
CA THR A 100 8.91 3.67 -1.01
C THR A 100 9.47 2.90 0.18
N GLY A 101 8.77 1.85 0.62
CA GLY A 101 9.19 1.07 1.78
C GLY A 101 8.60 -0.32 1.79
N TRP A 102 9.00 -1.10 2.81
CA TRP A 102 8.70 -2.52 2.87
C TRP A 102 8.51 -2.93 4.33
N ILE A 103 7.38 -3.56 4.63
CA ILE A 103 7.07 -4.06 5.97
C ILE A 103 6.72 -5.55 5.85
N ILE A 104 7.34 -6.37 6.70
CA ILE A 104 7.11 -7.83 6.70
C ILE A 104 5.92 -8.17 7.60
N LYS A 105 5.02 -9.03 7.12
CA LYS A 105 3.96 -9.60 7.93
C LYS A 105 4.51 -10.76 8.78
N PRO A 106 3.99 -10.97 9.98
CA PRO A 106 2.97 -10.19 10.67
C PRO A 106 3.54 -8.85 11.15
N PHE A 107 2.72 -7.83 11.14
CA PHE A 107 3.15 -6.49 11.55
C PHE A 107 2.69 -6.17 12.97
N VAL A 108 3.39 -5.22 13.58
CA VAL A 108 2.99 -4.64 14.87
C VAL A 108 2.39 -3.27 14.56
N PRO A 109 1.21 -2.93 15.11
CA PRO A 109 0.57 -1.64 14.80
C PRO A 109 1.48 -0.43 14.97
N GLU A 110 2.26 -0.41 16.03
CA GLU A 110 3.19 0.70 16.31
C GLU A 110 4.24 0.87 15.20
N LYS A 111 4.74 -0.25 14.67
CA LYS A 111 5.72 -0.21 13.59
C LYS A 111 5.10 0.25 12.27
N LEU A 112 3.87 -0.18 12.01
CA LEU A 112 3.14 0.26 10.82
C LEU A 112 2.93 1.78 10.88
N LEU A 113 2.43 2.28 12.00
CA LEU A 113 2.18 3.71 12.16
C LEU A 113 3.47 4.53 12.08
N ALA A 114 4.57 4.01 12.64
CA ALA A 114 5.86 4.69 12.55
C ALA A 114 6.36 4.76 11.10
N ALA A 115 6.18 3.68 10.34
CA ALA A 115 6.56 3.67 8.92
C ALA A 115 5.76 4.68 8.12
N ILE A 116 4.46 4.79 8.42
CA ILE A 116 3.60 5.78 7.75
C ILE A 116 4.09 7.19 8.03
N GLN A 117 4.41 7.50 9.28
CA GLN A 117 4.90 8.84 9.64
C GLN A 117 6.21 9.19 8.93
N LYS A 118 7.04 8.19 8.63
CA LYS A 118 8.30 8.42 7.92
C LYS A 118 8.08 8.82 6.46
N VAL A 119 7.07 8.27 5.81
CA VAL A 119 6.90 8.43 4.36
C VAL A 119 5.84 9.44 3.99
N VAL A 120 4.89 9.72 4.87
CA VAL A 120 3.80 10.67 4.61
C VAL A 120 4.12 12.00 5.29
N ARG A 121 3.98 13.06 4.52
CA ARG A 121 4.28 14.41 4.99
C ARG A 121 3.06 15.22 5.29
#